data_d31c4fc1d910d15f42b4cd7547c4aaf1
#
_entry.id   d31c4fc1d910d15f42b4cd7547c4aaf1
#
_cell.length_a   1.000
_cell.length_b   1.000
_cell.length_c   1.000
_cell.angle_alpha   90.00
_cell.angle_beta   90.00
_cell.angle_gamma   90.00
#
_symmetry.space_group_name_H-M   'P 1'
#
loop_
_entity.id
_entity.type
_entity.pdbx_description
1 polymer ?
#
loop_
_entity_poly.entity_id
_entity_poly.type
_entity_poly.pdbx_seq_one_letter_code
_entity_poly.pdbx_strand_id
1 'polypeptide(L)'
;SYDRLIMNSSAVTYYATFDNYLVGQKQGEYIVDALDLDNTDGPYNMEIFTGDPGDNNVNFFYGGAMDVLQPYIDSGKLVVQSGQTKKEEVATADWSTEKAQSRMEAILASNYNGKDLDVVLCSNDSTALGVENALEANYTGKWPIITGQDCDKPNVKNIVNGKQSMSVFKDTRKLAEQTVKMVDAIMDGKEAETNDNESYDNGTGIIPSYLCEPTVVTIDNYEEMLLDSGYYTEADIK
;
A
#
# COMPACT_ATOMS: atom_id res chain seq x y z
N SER A 1 17.95 -9.54 6.92
CA SER A 1 17.25 -8.74 5.89
C SER A 1 16.65 -7.50 6.49
N TYR A 2 16.57 -6.43 5.74
CA TYR A 2 16.01 -5.13 6.12
C TYR A 2 15.01 -4.67 5.04
N ASP A 3 13.82 -4.26 5.43
CA ASP A 3 12.72 -3.78 4.59
C ASP A 3 12.22 -4.82 3.55
N ARG A 4 13.12 -5.42 2.79
CA ARG A 4 12.81 -6.49 1.83
C ARG A 4 13.48 -7.80 2.21
N LEU A 5 12.72 -8.89 2.18
CA LEU A 5 13.25 -10.21 2.48
C LEU A 5 14.12 -10.72 1.32
N ILE A 6 15.36 -11.09 1.63
CA ILE A 6 16.25 -11.74 0.65
C ILE A 6 15.79 -13.18 0.47
N MET A 7 15.29 -13.48 -0.72
CA MET A 7 14.74 -14.80 -1.07
C MET A 7 15.84 -15.81 -1.42
N ASN A 8 15.56 -17.09 -1.20
CA ASN A 8 16.39 -18.22 -1.60
C ASN A 8 17.82 -18.20 -1.04
N SER A 9 18.02 -17.65 0.16
CA SER A 9 19.32 -17.57 0.82
C SER A 9 19.26 -18.09 2.25
N SER A 10 20.04 -19.13 2.54
CA SER A 10 20.22 -19.65 3.91
C SER A 10 21.10 -18.76 4.80
N ALA A 11 21.67 -17.68 4.26
CA ALA A 11 22.46 -16.72 5.04
C ALA A 11 21.61 -15.69 5.80
N VAL A 12 20.30 -15.63 5.56
CA VAL A 12 19.39 -14.74 6.27
C VAL A 12 19.00 -15.38 7.62
N THR A 13 19.33 -14.70 8.72
CA THR A 13 19.02 -15.19 10.07
C THR A 13 17.79 -14.49 10.66
N TYR A 14 17.66 -13.19 10.38
CA TYR A 14 16.56 -12.35 10.87
C TYR A 14 16.08 -11.39 9.80
N TYR A 15 14.83 -10.94 9.94
CA TYR A 15 14.24 -9.94 9.08
C TYR A 15 13.60 -8.82 9.90
N ALA A 16 13.87 -7.59 9.55
CA ALA A 16 13.24 -6.40 10.13
C ALA A 16 12.48 -5.65 9.02
N THR A 17 11.18 -5.45 9.23
CA THR A 17 10.29 -4.78 8.28
C THR A 17 9.07 -4.21 8.98
N PHE A 18 8.11 -3.68 8.22
CA PHE A 18 6.76 -3.38 8.71
C PHE A 18 5.84 -4.59 8.53
N ASP A 19 4.71 -4.59 9.23
CA ASP A 19 3.66 -5.55 8.98
C ASP A 19 3.01 -5.27 7.61
N ASN A 20 3.55 -5.91 6.58
CA ASN A 20 3.14 -5.69 5.20
C ASN A 20 1.73 -6.21 4.91
N TYR A 21 1.29 -7.24 5.63
CA TYR A 21 -0.08 -7.74 5.51
C TYR A 21 -1.08 -6.74 6.11
N LEU A 22 -0.77 -6.21 7.29
CA LEU A 22 -1.56 -5.16 7.94
C LEU A 22 -1.62 -3.88 7.10
N VAL A 23 -0.57 -3.54 6.33
CA VAL A 23 -0.63 -2.43 5.35
C VAL A 23 -1.79 -2.64 4.38
N GLY A 24 -1.86 -3.82 3.77
CA GLY A 24 -2.94 -4.15 2.84
C GLY A 24 -4.32 -4.14 3.51
N GLN A 25 -4.44 -4.73 4.71
CA GLN A 25 -5.69 -4.71 5.47
C GLN A 25 -6.16 -3.28 5.74
N LYS A 26 -5.29 -2.40 6.21
CA LYS A 26 -5.61 -0.98 6.47
C LYS A 26 -6.10 -0.24 5.21
N GLN A 27 -5.55 -0.55 4.03
CA GLN A 27 -6.03 -0.01 2.76
C GLN A 27 -7.43 -0.52 2.43
N GLY A 28 -7.67 -1.83 2.60
CA GLY A 28 -8.98 -2.45 2.39
C GLY A 28 -10.03 -1.91 3.36
N GLU A 29 -9.73 -1.87 4.65
CA GLU A 29 -10.61 -1.33 5.70
C GLU A 29 -10.97 0.13 5.43
N TYR A 30 -9.99 0.95 5.04
CA TYR A 30 -10.25 2.34 4.67
C TYR A 30 -11.27 2.46 3.52
N ILE A 31 -11.16 1.60 2.49
CA ILE A 31 -12.13 1.57 1.37
C ILE A 31 -13.52 1.16 1.87
N VAL A 32 -13.60 0.14 2.73
CA VAL A 32 -14.87 -0.32 3.30
C VAL A 32 -15.55 0.80 4.06
N ASP A 33 -14.82 1.49 4.92
CA ASP A 33 -15.34 2.59 5.74
C ASP A 33 -15.73 3.80 4.88
N ALA A 34 -14.88 4.21 3.93
CA ALA A 34 -15.10 5.40 3.12
C ALA A 34 -16.28 5.26 2.14
N LEU A 35 -16.59 4.06 1.69
CA LEU A 35 -17.77 3.76 0.86
C LEU A 35 -18.97 3.26 1.67
N ASP A 36 -18.80 3.08 3.00
CA ASP A 36 -19.80 2.50 3.89
C ASP A 36 -20.38 1.18 3.34
N LEU A 37 -19.46 0.29 2.91
CA LEU A 37 -19.83 -0.93 2.19
C LEU A 37 -20.71 -1.87 2.98
N ASP A 38 -20.67 -1.83 4.30
CA ASP A 38 -21.52 -2.66 5.15
C ASP A 38 -22.99 -2.23 5.10
N ASN A 39 -23.25 -0.95 4.90
CA ASN A 39 -24.60 -0.36 4.96
C ASN A 39 -25.13 0.11 3.61
N THR A 40 -24.32 0.12 2.55
CA THR A 40 -24.74 0.53 1.20
C THR A 40 -24.93 -0.66 0.27
N ASP A 41 -25.76 -0.51 -0.76
CA ASP A 41 -26.06 -1.61 -1.69
C ASP A 41 -25.03 -1.71 -2.85
N GLY A 42 -24.32 -0.63 -3.17
CA GLY A 42 -23.46 -0.58 -4.35
C GLY A 42 -24.27 -0.56 -5.68
N PRO A 43 -23.72 -1.03 -6.83
CA PRO A 43 -22.30 -1.34 -7.01
C PRO A 43 -21.41 -0.09 -7.03
N TYR A 44 -20.17 -0.24 -6.55
CA TYR A 44 -19.12 0.75 -6.70
C TYR A 44 -18.05 0.22 -7.65
N ASN A 45 -17.59 1.05 -8.56
CA ASN A 45 -16.58 0.68 -9.54
C ASN A 45 -15.17 0.90 -8.99
N MET A 46 -14.34 -0.13 -9.06
CA MET A 46 -12.97 -0.08 -8.56
C MET A 46 -11.95 -0.56 -9.58
N GLU A 47 -10.69 -0.14 -9.36
CA GLU A 47 -9.52 -0.70 -10.00
C GLU A 47 -8.43 -1.02 -8.97
N ILE A 48 -7.52 -1.92 -9.33
CA ILE A 48 -6.46 -2.41 -8.43
C ILE A 48 -5.10 -2.19 -9.09
N PHE A 49 -4.16 -1.62 -8.34
CA PHE A 49 -2.77 -1.44 -8.73
C PHE A 49 -1.86 -1.93 -7.60
N THR A 50 -1.09 -2.98 -7.86
CA THR A 50 -0.07 -3.44 -6.93
C THR A 50 1.33 -3.19 -7.48
N GLY A 51 2.36 -3.61 -6.74
CA GLY A 51 3.74 -3.28 -7.03
C GLY A 51 4.49 -4.25 -7.93
N ASP A 52 5.81 -4.23 -7.81
CA ASP A 52 6.70 -5.06 -8.61
C ASP A 52 6.48 -6.54 -8.35
N PRO A 53 6.28 -7.37 -9.39
CA PRO A 53 6.03 -8.80 -9.22
C PRO A 53 7.23 -9.57 -8.64
N GLY A 54 8.42 -9.00 -8.67
CA GLY A 54 9.62 -9.58 -8.06
C GLY A 54 9.80 -9.22 -6.58
N ASP A 55 8.99 -8.30 -6.05
CA ASP A 55 9.03 -7.91 -4.64
C ASP A 55 8.12 -8.82 -3.80
N ASN A 56 8.71 -9.60 -2.88
CA ASN A 56 7.94 -10.50 -2.02
C ASN A 56 6.90 -9.77 -1.16
N ASN A 57 7.12 -8.52 -0.79
CA ASN A 57 6.19 -7.74 0.02
C ASN A 57 4.84 -7.53 -0.67
N VAL A 58 4.81 -7.52 -2.02
CA VAL A 58 3.57 -7.40 -2.82
C VAL A 58 2.57 -8.52 -2.48
N ASN A 59 3.05 -9.73 -2.15
CA ASN A 59 2.18 -10.83 -1.76
C ASN A 59 1.37 -10.49 -0.50
N PHE A 60 2.01 -9.81 0.44
CA PHE A 60 1.40 -9.41 1.71
C PHE A 60 0.47 -8.20 1.53
N PHE A 61 0.91 -7.16 0.81
CA PHE A 61 0.05 -5.98 0.53
C PHE A 61 -1.22 -6.38 -0.19
N TYR A 62 -1.07 -7.14 -1.28
CA TYR A 62 -2.21 -7.62 -2.06
C TYR A 62 -3.10 -8.57 -1.24
N GLY A 63 -2.50 -9.56 -0.55
CA GLY A 63 -3.23 -10.52 0.26
C GLY A 63 -4.05 -9.85 1.35
N GLY A 64 -3.43 -8.96 2.14
CA GLY A 64 -4.12 -8.24 3.21
C GLY A 64 -5.30 -7.39 2.71
N ALA A 65 -5.12 -6.67 1.59
CA ALA A 65 -6.19 -5.87 1.01
C ALA A 65 -7.34 -6.75 0.45
N MET A 66 -6.99 -7.84 -0.25
CA MET A 66 -8.00 -8.71 -0.85
C MET A 66 -8.76 -9.54 0.20
N ASP A 67 -8.14 -9.91 1.33
CA ASP A 67 -8.86 -10.59 2.41
C ASP A 67 -9.99 -9.71 2.99
N VAL A 68 -9.83 -8.38 2.93
CA VAL A 68 -10.89 -7.44 3.32
C VAL A 68 -11.89 -7.21 2.18
N LEU A 69 -11.42 -7.02 0.95
CA LEU A 69 -12.25 -6.53 -0.16
C LEU A 69 -12.93 -7.66 -0.98
N GLN A 70 -12.36 -8.88 -0.99
CA GLN A 70 -12.88 -9.98 -1.79
C GLN A 70 -14.34 -10.30 -1.53
N PRO A 71 -14.86 -10.31 -0.28
CA PRO A 71 -16.29 -10.55 -0.01
C PRO A 71 -17.21 -9.53 -0.69
N TYR A 72 -16.76 -8.26 -0.81
CA TYR A 72 -17.54 -7.22 -1.47
C TYR A 72 -17.46 -7.32 -3.00
N ILE A 73 -16.34 -7.80 -3.54
CA ILE A 73 -16.19 -8.13 -4.96
C ILE A 73 -17.09 -9.33 -5.32
N ASP A 74 -17.05 -10.39 -4.52
CA ASP A 74 -17.84 -11.61 -4.74
C ASP A 74 -19.35 -11.36 -4.66
N SER A 75 -19.77 -10.44 -3.78
CA SER A 75 -21.17 -10.03 -3.67
C SER A 75 -21.62 -9.05 -4.77
N GLY A 76 -20.70 -8.50 -5.54
CA GLY A 76 -20.96 -7.48 -6.57
C GLY A 76 -21.15 -6.06 -6.02
N LYS A 77 -20.90 -5.81 -4.73
CA LYS A 77 -20.88 -4.45 -4.17
C LYS A 77 -19.70 -3.64 -4.69
N LEU A 78 -18.53 -4.29 -4.90
CA LEU A 78 -17.38 -3.75 -5.62
C LEU A 78 -17.25 -4.45 -6.97
N VAL A 79 -17.10 -3.68 -8.03
CA VAL A 79 -16.96 -4.20 -9.38
C VAL A 79 -15.67 -3.71 -10.01
N VAL A 80 -14.73 -4.61 -10.23
CA VAL A 80 -13.49 -4.29 -10.97
C VAL A 80 -13.83 -4.24 -12.46
N GLN A 81 -14.01 -3.03 -13.00
CA GLN A 81 -14.54 -2.82 -14.36
C GLN A 81 -13.59 -3.33 -15.45
N SER A 82 -12.28 -3.31 -15.22
CA SER A 82 -11.29 -3.91 -16.11
C SER A 82 -11.34 -5.45 -16.13
N GLY A 83 -11.94 -6.06 -15.10
CA GLY A 83 -11.90 -7.50 -14.85
C GLY A 83 -10.52 -8.00 -14.38
N GLN A 84 -9.55 -7.13 -14.20
CA GLN A 84 -8.20 -7.47 -13.75
C GLN A 84 -8.18 -7.55 -12.22
N THR A 85 -8.26 -8.76 -11.69
CA THR A 85 -8.30 -8.99 -10.25
C THR A 85 -7.13 -9.80 -9.73
N LYS A 86 -6.44 -10.57 -10.58
CA LYS A 86 -5.31 -11.38 -10.14
C LYS A 86 -4.07 -10.53 -9.91
N LYS A 87 -3.30 -10.88 -8.90
CA LYS A 87 -2.07 -10.17 -8.51
C LYS A 87 -1.14 -9.89 -9.71
N GLU A 88 -0.97 -10.87 -10.60
CA GLU A 88 -0.12 -10.76 -11.79
C GLU A 88 -0.67 -9.77 -12.84
N GLU A 89 -1.99 -9.63 -12.92
CA GLU A 89 -2.68 -8.73 -13.88
C GLU A 89 -2.63 -7.28 -13.43
N VAL A 90 -2.57 -7.06 -12.11
CA VAL A 90 -2.57 -5.73 -11.48
C VAL A 90 -1.19 -5.25 -11.06
N ALA A 91 -0.15 -6.06 -11.32
CA ALA A 91 1.23 -5.74 -10.99
C ALA A 91 1.77 -4.55 -11.77
N THR A 92 2.59 -3.74 -11.10
CA THR A 92 3.29 -2.58 -11.68
C THR A 92 4.79 -2.80 -11.56
N ALA A 93 5.40 -3.24 -12.64
CA ALA A 93 6.84 -3.54 -12.66
C ALA A 93 7.67 -2.31 -12.27
N ASP A 94 8.71 -2.54 -11.46
CA ASP A 94 9.61 -1.53 -10.89
C ASP A 94 8.91 -0.49 -9.99
N TRP A 95 7.67 -0.75 -9.54
CA TRP A 95 6.84 0.23 -8.82
C TRP A 95 6.69 1.56 -9.59
N SER A 96 6.77 1.52 -10.93
CA SER A 96 6.89 2.71 -11.79
C SER A 96 5.60 3.50 -11.87
N THR A 97 5.69 4.79 -11.54
CA THR A 97 4.63 5.78 -11.72
C THR A 97 4.14 5.84 -13.17
N GLU A 98 5.07 5.81 -14.15
CA GLU A 98 4.75 5.91 -15.57
C GLU A 98 4.01 4.67 -16.08
N LYS A 99 4.37 3.47 -15.58
CA LYS A 99 3.67 2.23 -15.93
C LYS A 99 2.27 2.20 -15.32
N ALA A 100 2.11 2.65 -14.07
CA ALA A 100 0.81 2.80 -13.44
C ALA A 100 -0.06 3.80 -14.20
N GLN A 101 0.48 4.96 -14.57
CA GLN A 101 -0.22 5.97 -15.38
C GLN A 101 -0.69 5.38 -16.70
N SER A 102 0.22 4.77 -17.48
CA SER A 102 -0.12 4.21 -18.80
C SER A 102 -1.18 3.12 -18.71
N ARG A 103 -1.14 2.26 -17.66
CA ARG A 103 -2.16 1.25 -17.44
C ARG A 103 -3.50 1.90 -17.09
N MET A 104 -3.52 2.93 -16.23
CA MET A 104 -4.75 3.62 -15.86
C MET A 104 -5.36 4.36 -17.05
N GLU A 105 -4.57 5.02 -17.90
CA GLU A 105 -5.04 5.63 -19.14
C GLU A 105 -5.74 4.62 -20.06
N ALA A 106 -5.17 3.43 -20.21
CA ALA A 106 -5.76 2.35 -21.00
C ALA A 106 -7.09 1.85 -20.39
N ILE A 107 -7.15 1.71 -19.07
CA ILE A 107 -8.35 1.30 -18.33
C ILE A 107 -9.46 2.36 -18.50
N LEU A 108 -9.14 3.64 -18.32
CA LEU A 108 -10.10 4.74 -18.49
C LEU A 108 -10.71 4.74 -19.90
N ALA A 109 -9.87 4.62 -20.91
CA ALA A 109 -10.31 4.61 -22.29
C ALA A 109 -11.19 3.40 -22.66
N SER A 110 -10.93 2.25 -22.05
CA SER A 110 -11.61 1.00 -22.39
C SER A 110 -12.86 0.73 -21.55
N ASN A 111 -12.86 1.11 -20.27
CA ASN A 111 -13.84 0.66 -19.30
C ASN A 111 -14.71 1.77 -18.69
N TYR A 112 -14.23 3.04 -18.73
CA TYR A 112 -14.87 4.17 -18.03
C TYR A 112 -15.49 5.21 -18.98
N ASN A 113 -15.83 4.83 -20.18
CA ASN A 113 -16.57 5.72 -21.08
C ASN A 113 -18.02 5.86 -20.60
N GLY A 114 -18.31 6.98 -19.93
CA GLY A 114 -19.62 7.28 -19.35
C GLY A 114 -19.95 6.51 -18.05
N LYS A 115 -18.94 5.99 -17.38
CA LYS A 115 -19.06 5.38 -16.04
C LYS A 115 -18.20 6.13 -15.05
N ASP A 116 -18.66 6.22 -13.81
CA ASP A 116 -17.85 6.73 -12.71
C ASP A 116 -16.89 5.66 -12.19
N LEU A 117 -15.72 6.09 -11.75
CA LEU A 117 -14.76 5.33 -10.99
C LEU A 117 -14.88 5.77 -9.54
N ASP A 118 -15.17 4.86 -8.63
CA ASP A 118 -15.43 5.19 -7.22
C ASP A 118 -14.18 5.02 -6.36
N VAL A 119 -13.35 4.03 -6.66
CA VAL A 119 -12.16 3.73 -5.86
C VAL A 119 -11.03 3.12 -6.67
N VAL A 120 -9.78 3.45 -6.33
CA VAL A 120 -8.58 2.78 -6.80
C VAL A 120 -7.76 2.32 -5.60
N LEU A 121 -7.62 1.00 -5.46
CA LEU A 121 -6.67 0.39 -4.53
C LEU A 121 -5.27 0.49 -5.16
N CYS A 122 -4.43 1.36 -4.63
CA CYS A 122 -3.02 1.46 -4.97
C CYS A 122 -2.19 0.97 -3.79
N SER A 123 -1.31 -0.02 -4.01
CA SER A 123 -0.51 -0.59 -2.93
C SER A 123 0.55 0.38 -2.39
N ASN A 124 0.99 1.38 -3.19
CA ASN A 124 1.91 2.43 -2.72
C ASN A 124 1.69 3.76 -3.42
N ASP A 125 2.40 4.77 -2.95
CA ASP A 125 2.29 6.15 -3.40
C ASP A 125 2.81 6.36 -4.83
N SER A 126 3.85 5.65 -5.28
CA SER A 126 4.33 5.76 -6.66
C SER A 126 3.27 5.30 -7.66
N THR A 127 2.54 4.21 -7.36
CA THR A 127 1.43 3.73 -8.20
C THR A 127 0.23 4.67 -8.10
N ALA A 128 -0.08 5.19 -6.91
CA ALA A 128 -1.14 6.18 -6.71
C ALA A 128 -0.89 7.46 -7.53
N LEU A 129 0.34 7.99 -7.50
CA LEU A 129 0.73 9.17 -8.28
C LEU A 129 0.53 8.94 -9.80
N GLY A 130 0.84 7.74 -10.30
CA GLY A 130 0.60 7.38 -11.69
C GLY A 130 -0.89 7.35 -12.04
N VAL A 131 -1.71 6.78 -11.17
CA VAL A 131 -3.17 6.80 -11.30
C VAL A 131 -3.71 8.22 -11.30
N GLU A 132 -3.29 9.05 -10.37
CA GLU A 132 -3.70 10.45 -10.25
C GLU A 132 -3.35 11.26 -11.52
N ASN A 133 -2.14 11.10 -12.05
CA ASN A 133 -1.73 11.73 -13.30
C ASN A 133 -2.63 11.34 -14.49
N ALA A 134 -3.00 10.06 -14.58
CA ALA A 134 -3.90 9.58 -15.62
C ALA A 134 -5.32 10.16 -15.47
N LEU A 135 -5.82 10.23 -14.23
CA LEU A 135 -7.12 10.82 -13.92
C LEU A 135 -7.16 12.31 -14.24
N GLU A 136 -6.13 13.08 -13.87
CA GLU A 136 -6.05 14.51 -14.19
C GLU A 136 -6.08 14.78 -15.70
N ALA A 137 -5.43 13.92 -16.47
CA ALA A 137 -5.34 14.11 -17.91
C ALA A 137 -6.59 13.63 -18.67
N ASN A 138 -7.29 12.59 -18.20
CA ASN A 138 -8.24 11.86 -19.04
C ASN A 138 -9.60 11.57 -18.38
N TYR A 139 -9.81 11.93 -17.10
CA TYR A 139 -11.04 11.62 -16.38
C TYR A 139 -11.84 12.88 -16.02
N THR A 140 -13.15 12.83 -16.30
CA THR A 140 -14.05 13.98 -16.06
C THR A 140 -15.17 13.66 -15.06
N GLY A 141 -15.19 12.45 -14.50
CA GLY A 141 -16.17 12.02 -13.49
C GLY A 141 -15.84 12.54 -12.10
N LYS A 142 -16.57 12.06 -11.10
CA LYS A 142 -16.26 12.30 -9.69
C LYS A 142 -14.90 11.72 -9.33
N TRP A 143 -14.06 12.50 -8.64
CA TRP A 143 -12.73 12.02 -8.21
C TRP A 143 -12.86 10.82 -7.26
N PRO A 144 -12.16 9.71 -7.51
CA PRO A 144 -12.31 8.48 -6.74
C PRO A 144 -11.57 8.54 -5.40
N ILE A 145 -11.88 7.60 -4.53
CA ILE A 145 -11.04 7.25 -3.38
C ILE A 145 -9.75 6.61 -3.93
N ILE A 146 -8.58 7.07 -3.45
CA ILE A 146 -7.28 6.52 -3.85
C ILE A 146 -6.49 6.21 -2.59
N THR A 147 -6.05 4.95 -2.47
CA THR A 147 -5.15 4.53 -1.39
C THR A 147 -3.69 4.66 -1.79
N GLY A 148 -2.79 4.61 -0.81
CA GLY A 148 -1.36 4.62 -1.00
C GLY A 148 -0.61 4.05 0.20
N GLN A 149 0.71 4.08 0.13
CA GLN A 149 1.63 3.67 1.18
C GLN A 149 2.94 4.43 0.99
N ASP A 150 3.66 4.68 2.06
CA ASP A 150 4.97 5.32 2.22
C ASP A 150 4.90 6.79 2.61
N CYS A 151 3.79 7.49 2.40
CA CYS A 151 3.65 8.93 2.65
C CYS A 151 4.72 9.76 1.93
N ASP A 152 4.95 9.48 0.65
CA ASP A 152 5.87 10.24 -0.18
C ASP A 152 5.43 11.71 -0.28
N LYS A 153 6.39 12.64 -0.28
CA LYS A 153 6.09 14.09 -0.25
C LYS A 153 5.08 14.55 -1.31
N PRO A 154 5.14 14.11 -2.59
CA PRO A 154 4.13 14.47 -3.58
C PRO A 154 2.73 13.98 -3.20
N ASN A 155 2.66 12.76 -2.66
CA ASN A 155 1.41 12.10 -2.29
C ASN A 155 0.81 12.70 -1.03
N VAL A 156 1.61 13.10 -0.04
CA VAL A 156 1.11 13.88 1.10
C VAL A 156 0.54 15.22 0.65
N LYS A 157 1.18 15.91 -0.32
CA LYS A 157 0.58 17.10 -0.96
C LYS A 157 -0.76 16.78 -1.61
N ASN A 158 -0.88 15.64 -2.26
CA ASN A 158 -2.12 15.20 -2.88
C ASN A 158 -3.19 14.84 -1.83
N ILE A 159 -2.83 14.30 -0.67
CA ILE A 159 -3.76 14.13 0.46
C ILE A 159 -4.27 15.49 0.93
N VAL A 160 -3.39 16.46 1.15
CA VAL A 160 -3.76 17.82 1.58
C VAL A 160 -4.65 18.51 0.55
N ASN A 161 -4.44 18.26 -0.74
CA ASN A 161 -5.24 18.84 -1.83
C ASN A 161 -6.50 18.02 -2.18
N GLY A 162 -6.79 16.93 -1.46
CA GLY A 162 -7.97 16.09 -1.67
C GLY A 162 -7.91 15.21 -2.93
N LYS A 163 -6.73 14.96 -3.47
CA LYS A 163 -6.52 14.08 -4.64
C LYS A 163 -6.25 12.63 -4.24
N GLN A 164 -5.47 12.41 -3.18
CA GLN A 164 -5.29 11.10 -2.56
C GLN A 164 -6.06 11.06 -1.24
N SER A 165 -6.68 9.93 -0.94
CA SER A 165 -7.55 9.80 0.23
C SER A 165 -6.78 9.44 1.49
N MET A 166 -5.77 8.59 1.35
CA MET A 166 -4.94 8.11 2.44
C MET A 166 -3.60 7.58 1.95
N SER A 167 -2.63 7.49 2.84
CA SER A 167 -1.40 6.71 2.65
C SER A 167 -1.05 5.98 3.94
N VAL A 168 -0.56 4.75 3.83
CA VAL A 168 -0.10 3.99 5.00
C VAL A 168 1.34 4.39 5.31
N PHE A 169 1.52 5.10 6.40
CA PHE A 169 2.80 5.58 6.88
C PHE A 169 3.63 4.47 7.53
N LYS A 170 4.84 4.33 7.05
CA LYS A 170 5.87 3.45 7.60
C LYS A 170 7.03 4.33 8.11
N ASP A 171 7.03 4.66 9.40
CA ASP A 171 8.08 5.49 9.98
C ASP A 171 9.44 4.78 9.95
N THR A 172 10.23 5.09 8.94
CA THR A 172 11.54 4.47 8.70
C THR A 172 12.53 4.67 9.86
N ARG A 173 12.32 5.69 10.72
CA ARG A 173 13.12 5.91 11.93
C ARG A 173 12.90 4.79 12.94
N LYS A 174 11.64 4.33 13.10
CA LYS A 174 11.28 3.20 13.99
C LYS A 174 11.89 1.90 13.49
N LEU A 175 11.82 1.64 12.18
CA LEU A 175 12.44 0.46 11.59
C LEU A 175 13.98 0.47 11.76
N ALA A 176 14.61 1.62 11.53
CA ALA A 176 16.05 1.78 11.72
C ALA A 176 16.46 1.54 13.19
N GLU A 177 15.73 2.16 14.14
CA GLU A 177 15.98 1.97 15.58
C GLU A 177 15.86 0.50 15.99
N GLN A 178 14.78 -0.17 15.55
CA GLN A 178 14.58 -1.57 15.87
C GLN A 178 15.66 -2.47 15.25
N THR A 179 16.06 -2.17 14.03
CA THR A 179 17.14 -2.91 13.37
C THR A 179 18.45 -2.80 14.14
N VAL A 180 18.79 -1.59 14.62
CA VAL A 180 19.99 -1.39 15.47
C VAL A 180 19.90 -2.22 16.76
N LYS A 181 18.75 -2.22 17.45
CA LYS A 181 18.54 -3.06 18.65
C LYS A 181 18.76 -4.56 18.36
N MET A 182 18.24 -5.04 17.22
CA MET A 182 18.43 -6.43 16.79
C MET A 182 19.91 -6.75 16.53
N VAL A 183 20.61 -5.86 15.82
CA VAL A 183 22.05 -6.01 15.53
C VAL A 183 22.88 -6.02 16.82
N ASP A 184 22.61 -5.09 17.74
CA ASP A 184 23.32 -5.01 19.04
C ASP A 184 23.14 -6.29 19.86
N ALA A 185 21.91 -6.85 19.91
CA ALA A 185 21.65 -8.10 20.58
C ALA A 185 22.49 -9.25 19.98
N ILE A 186 22.54 -9.35 18.64
CA ILE A 186 23.30 -10.38 17.93
C ILE A 186 24.81 -10.22 18.22
N MET A 187 25.32 -8.98 18.20
CA MET A 187 26.74 -8.71 18.50
C MET A 187 27.11 -9.05 19.94
N ASP A 188 26.18 -8.92 20.86
CA ASP A 188 26.33 -9.35 22.27
C ASP A 188 26.19 -10.85 22.47
N GLY A 189 25.97 -11.63 21.41
CA GLY A 189 25.74 -13.07 21.46
C GLY A 189 24.38 -13.46 22.01
N LYS A 190 23.40 -12.56 21.95
CA LYS A 190 22.00 -12.76 22.35
C LYS A 190 21.13 -13.01 21.11
N GLU A 191 19.93 -13.54 21.34
CA GLU A 191 18.91 -13.59 20.29
C GLU A 191 18.31 -12.20 20.05
N ALA A 192 18.03 -11.89 18.78
CA ALA A 192 17.33 -10.65 18.43
C ALA A 192 15.86 -10.76 18.81
N GLU A 193 15.25 -9.65 19.20
CA GLU A 193 13.81 -9.56 19.44
C GLU A 193 13.05 -9.78 18.13
N THR A 194 12.03 -10.64 18.18
CA THR A 194 11.12 -10.92 17.04
C THR A 194 9.69 -10.99 17.54
N ASN A 195 8.74 -10.65 16.68
CA ASN A 195 7.31 -10.73 16.98
C ASN A 195 6.52 -11.53 15.92
N ASP A 196 7.21 -12.04 14.88
CA ASP A 196 6.68 -12.96 13.89
C ASP A 196 7.70 -14.07 13.59
N ASN A 197 7.26 -15.33 13.71
CA ASN A 197 8.09 -16.50 13.47
C ASN A 197 7.40 -17.52 12.56
N GLU A 198 6.39 -17.07 11.78
CA GLU A 198 5.55 -17.98 10.98
C GLU A 198 5.31 -17.48 9.56
N SER A 199 5.26 -16.15 9.32
CA SER A 199 4.71 -15.57 8.09
C SER A 199 5.74 -15.47 6.96
N TYR A 200 7.02 -15.30 7.26
CA TYR A 200 8.03 -14.95 6.27
C TYR A 200 8.94 -16.12 5.90
N ASP A 201 8.49 -16.93 4.94
CA ASP A 201 9.32 -17.98 4.31
C ASP A 201 10.11 -17.38 3.14
N ASN A 202 11.45 -17.49 3.20
CA ASN A 202 12.31 -17.00 2.14
C ASN A 202 12.70 -18.07 1.10
N GLY A 203 12.05 -19.24 1.11
CA GLY A 203 12.33 -20.36 0.23
C GLY A 203 13.42 -21.33 0.77
N THR A 204 14.06 -20.99 1.89
CA THR A 204 14.96 -21.89 2.63
C THR A 204 14.43 -22.20 4.04
N GLY A 205 13.36 -21.55 4.45
CA GLY A 205 12.67 -21.73 5.71
C GLY A 205 12.08 -20.41 6.22
N ILE A 206 11.38 -20.50 7.33
CA ILE A 206 10.81 -19.36 8.03
C ILE A 206 11.93 -18.51 8.64
N ILE A 207 11.90 -17.22 8.39
CA ILE A 207 12.86 -16.26 8.92
C ILE A 207 12.21 -15.51 10.10
N PRO A 208 12.73 -15.67 11.33
CA PRO A 208 12.28 -14.90 12.48
C PRO A 208 12.33 -13.39 12.18
N SER A 209 11.21 -12.71 12.37
CA SER A 209 11.01 -11.35 11.90
C SER A 209 10.55 -10.41 13.01
N TYR A 210 10.95 -9.15 12.92
CA TYR A 210 10.33 -8.07 13.68
C TYR A 210 9.54 -7.17 12.73
N LEU A 211 8.25 -7.07 12.99
CA LEU A 211 7.29 -6.30 12.20
C LEU A 211 6.93 -5.02 12.95
N CYS A 212 7.34 -3.88 12.42
CA CYS A 212 6.92 -2.58 12.91
C CYS A 212 5.47 -2.30 12.48
N GLU A 213 4.69 -1.66 13.37
CA GLU A 213 3.31 -1.33 13.07
C GLU A 213 3.20 -0.13 12.11
N PRO A 214 2.47 -0.26 10.99
CA PRO A 214 2.17 0.83 10.08
C PRO A 214 0.96 1.65 10.58
N THR A 215 0.87 2.93 10.16
CA THR A 215 -0.20 3.84 10.57
C THR A 215 -0.87 4.48 9.36
N VAL A 216 -2.21 4.57 9.36
CA VAL A 216 -2.95 5.28 8.31
C VAL A 216 -2.80 6.79 8.49
N VAL A 217 -2.44 7.48 7.40
CA VAL A 217 -2.40 8.94 7.32
C VAL A 217 -3.45 9.42 6.33
N THR A 218 -4.23 10.40 6.76
CA THR A 218 -5.27 11.07 6.00
C THR A 218 -5.15 12.58 6.18
N ILE A 219 -6.04 13.34 5.56
CA ILE A 219 -6.14 14.79 5.78
C ILE A 219 -6.36 15.17 7.26
N ASP A 220 -6.99 14.30 8.04
CA ASP A 220 -7.36 14.60 9.42
C ASP A 220 -6.19 14.46 10.40
N ASN A 221 -5.13 13.73 10.05
CA ASN A 221 -4.03 13.44 10.98
C ASN A 221 -2.61 13.63 10.40
N TYR A 222 -2.47 14.06 9.14
CA TYR A 222 -1.15 14.22 8.52
C TYR A 222 -0.24 15.21 9.27
N GLU A 223 -0.81 16.26 9.86
CA GLU A 223 -0.04 17.22 10.65
C GLU A 223 0.60 16.55 11.87
N GLU A 224 -0.21 15.87 12.68
CA GLU A 224 0.27 15.15 13.87
C GLU A 224 1.30 14.08 13.49
N MET A 225 0.98 13.25 12.48
CA MET A 225 1.77 12.06 12.14
C MET A 225 3.07 12.40 11.41
N LEU A 226 3.10 13.44 10.59
CA LEU A 226 4.23 13.74 9.72
C LEU A 226 4.96 15.03 10.09
N LEU A 227 4.25 16.10 10.49
CA LEU A 227 4.87 17.40 10.80
C LEU A 227 5.26 17.51 12.28
N ASP A 228 4.34 17.30 13.20
CA ASP A 228 4.60 17.39 14.64
C ASP A 228 5.57 16.31 15.12
N SER A 229 5.53 15.14 14.48
CA SER A 229 6.51 14.07 14.71
C SER A 229 7.92 14.41 14.23
N GLY A 230 8.08 15.48 13.44
CA GLY A 230 9.34 15.88 12.83
C GLY A 230 9.83 14.96 11.70
N TYR A 231 8.94 14.16 11.09
CA TYR A 231 9.30 13.36 9.92
C TYR A 231 9.44 14.21 8.66
N TYR A 232 8.52 15.16 8.46
CA TYR A 232 8.58 16.19 7.43
C TYR A 232 8.49 17.59 8.06
N THR A 233 8.92 18.57 7.28
CA THR A 233 8.67 20.00 7.58
C THR A 233 7.49 20.50 6.76
N GLU A 234 6.88 21.62 7.17
CA GLU A 234 5.86 22.27 6.36
C GLU A 234 6.32 22.60 4.93
N ALA A 235 7.61 22.96 4.76
CA ALA A 235 8.17 23.26 3.46
C ALA A 235 8.28 22.03 2.53
N ASP A 236 8.28 20.84 3.09
CA ASP A 236 8.28 19.59 2.32
C ASP A 236 6.90 19.28 1.73
N ILE A 237 5.82 19.78 2.39
CA ILE A 237 4.43 19.43 2.06
C ILE A 237 3.69 20.57 1.36
N LYS A 238 4.13 21.82 1.49
CA LYS A 238 3.50 23.00 0.81
C LYS A 238 3.92 23.18 -0.64
#